data_6bcbdaaa97fd9688c7e48092b538ff1d
#
_entry.id   6bcbdaaa97fd9688c7e48092b538ff1d
#
_cell.length_a   1.000
_cell.length_b   1.000
_cell.length_c   1.000
_cell.angle_alpha   90.00
_cell.angle_beta   90.00
_cell.angle_gamma   90.00
#
_symmetry.space_group_name_H-M   'P 1'
#
loop_
_entity.id
_entity.type
_entity.pdbx_description
1 polymer ?
#
loop_
_entity_poly.entity_id
_entity_poly.type
_entity_poly.pdbx_seq_one_letter_code
_entity_poly.pdbx_strand_id
1 'polypeptide(L)'
;DNGSYEASNRAALQSAILLYEKGDYEKALKYVDSYSPTEEIIGAGAKSLKGDCLVNLDRLDEAVKAYKDAVSRSDNNPAYTPFFLMKLARVYAAQGNHKDEADTYQTILTDYPLYGQAHNIDVEKLLNRARLQAK
;
A
#
# COMPACT_ATOMS: atom_id res chain seq x y z
N ASP A 1 -24.62 18.30 7.59
CA ASP A 1 -25.38 17.28 6.88
C ASP A 1 -24.44 16.28 6.21
N ASN A 2 -24.99 15.21 5.66
CA ASN A 2 -24.18 14.15 5.02
C ASN A 2 -23.41 14.68 3.81
N GLY A 3 -23.99 15.59 3.03
CA GLY A 3 -23.32 16.17 1.86
C GLY A 3 -22.09 16.99 2.24
N SER A 4 -22.19 17.79 3.28
CA SER A 4 -21.06 18.57 3.82
C SER A 4 -19.96 17.66 4.34
N TYR A 5 -20.32 16.62 5.08
CA TYR A 5 -19.36 15.65 5.61
C TYR A 5 -18.61 14.93 4.47
N GLU A 6 -19.34 14.44 3.46
CA GLU A 6 -18.77 13.77 2.32
C GLU A 6 -17.83 14.69 1.53
N ALA A 7 -18.23 15.95 1.31
CA ALA A 7 -17.41 16.93 0.62
C ALA A 7 -16.10 17.20 1.38
N SER A 8 -16.17 17.38 2.71
CA SER A 8 -15.00 17.59 3.55
C SER A 8 -14.09 16.36 3.53
N ASN A 9 -14.67 15.18 3.55
CA ASN A 9 -13.92 13.93 3.53
C ASN A 9 -13.15 13.76 2.21
N ARG A 10 -13.82 14.03 1.06
CA ARG A 10 -13.15 14.00 -0.25
C ARG A 10 -12.04 15.05 -0.33
N ALA A 11 -12.30 16.25 0.18
CA ALA A 11 -11.31 17.33 0.19
C ALA A 11 -10.06 16.94 0.98
N ALA A 12 -10.24 16.25 2.11
CA ALA A 12 -9.12 15.77 2.91
C ALA A 12 -8.23 14.80 2.12
N LEU A 13 -8.83 13.85 1.42
CA LEU A 13 -8.07 12.88 0.60
C LEU A 13 -7.37 13.59 -0.56
N GLN A 14 -8.04 14.50 -1.24
CA GLN A 14 -7.44 15.27 -2.34
C GLN A 14 -6.27 16.11 -1.85
N SER A 15 -6.40 16.75 -0.69
CA SER A 15 -5.31 17.51 -0.07
C SER A 15 -4.12 16.62 0.26
N ALA A 16 -4.38 15.41 0.79
CA ALA A 16 -3.32 14.45 1.08
C ALA A 16 -2.54 14.06 -0.19
N ILE A 17 -3.25 13.79 -1.28
CA ILE A 17 -2.63 13.43 -2.56
C ILE A 17 -1.73 14.57 -3.07
N LEU A 18 -2.23 15.80 -3.06
CA LEU A 18 -1.47 16.95 -3.54
C LEU A 18 -0.24 17.21 -2.68
N LEU A 19 -0.37 17.10 -1.37
CA LEU A 19 0.75 17.28 -0.45
C LEU A 19 1.80 16.19 -0.62
N TYR A 20 1.36 14.94 -0.83
CA TYR A 20 2.27 13.83 -1.13
C TYR A 20 3.08 14.12 -2.40
N GLU A 21 2.42 14.56 -3.47
CA GLU A 21 3.07 14.89 -4.73
C GLU A 21 4.10 16.02 -4.59
N LYS A 22 3.85 16.94 -3.67
CA LYS A 22 4.78 18.04 -3.36
C LYS A 22 5.92 17.62 -2.43
N GLY A 23 5.88 16.42 -1.89
CA GLY A 23 6.88 15.94 -0.95
C GLY A 23 6.66 16.36 0.50
N ASP A 24 5.50 16.92 0.83
CA ASP A 24 5.15 17.27 2.19
C ASP A 24 4.45 16.11 2.90
N TYR A 25 5.24 15.12 3.24
CA TYR A 25 4.72 13.82 3.74
C TYR A 25 4.08 13.92 5.12
N GLU A 26 4.57 14.81 5.99
CA GLU A 26 3.99 15.01 7.32
C GLU A 26 2.57 15.57 7.22
N LYS A 27 2.37 16.61 6.40
CA LYS A 27 1.04 17.20 6.21
C LYS A 27 0.13 16.23 5.46
N ALA A 28 0.66 15.54 4.43
CA ALA A 28 -0.10 14.54 3.71
C ALA A 28 -0.63 13.46 4.65
N LEU A 29 0.19 12.98 5.57
CA LEU A 29 -0.20 12.00 6.58
C LEU A 29 -1.35 12.51 7.45
N LYS A 30 -1.29 13.76 7.91
CA LYS A 30 -2.36 14.36 8.70
C LYS A 30 -3.69 14.37 7.95
N TYR A 31 -3.67 14.74 6.69
CA TYR A 31 -4.90 14.79 5.88
C TYR A 31 -5.44 13.39 5.57
N VAL A 32 -4.57 12.42 5.27
CA VAL A 32 -5.04 11.05 5.02
C VAL A 32 -5.59 10.42 6.31
N ASP A 33 -5.04 10.75 7.46
CA ASP A 33 -5.55 10.27 8.75
C ASP A 33 -6.91 10.88 9.12
N SER A 34 -7.21 12.08 8.62
CA SER A 34 -8.51 12.71 8.82
C SER A 34 -9.59 12.18 7.87
N TYR A 35 -9.18 11.44 6.82
CA TYR A 35 -10.11 10.84 5.88
C TYR A 35 -10.77 9.60 6.48
N SER A 36 -12.11 9.56 6.42
CA SER A 36 -12.89 8.40 6.87
C SER A 36 -13.29 7.59 5.64
N PRO A 37 -12.77 6.37 5.47
CA PRO A 37 -13.08 5.56 4.29
C PRO A 37 -14.59 5.23 4.24
N THR A 38 -15.23 5.57 3.11
CA THR A 38 -16.65 5.32 2.87
C THR A 38 -16.89 4.21 1.86
N GLU A 39 -15.89 3.94 1.01
CA GLU A 39 -15.95 2.91 -0.03
C GLU A 39 -14.68 2.07 0.03
N GLU A 40 -14.82 0.77 -0.23
CA GLU A 40 -13.72 -0.20 -0.09
C GLU A 40 -12.49 0.16 -0.90
N ILE A 41 -12.66 0.42 -2.20
CA ILE A 41 -11.52 0.69 -3.09
C ILE A 41 -10.89 2.06 -2.78
N ILE A 42 -11.69 3.09 -2.58
CA ILE A 42 -11.18 4.43 -2.23
C ILE A 42 -10.53 4.37 -0.85
N GLY A 43 -11.16 3.66 0.09
CA GLY A 43 -10.59 3.45 1.43
C GLY A 43 -9.27 2.68 1.38
N ALA A 44 -9.19 1.64 0.55
CA ALA A 44 -7.95 0.90 0.35
C ALA A 44 -6.85 1.81 -0.23
N GLY A 45 -7.18 2.62 -1.24
CA GLY A 45 -6.26 3.58 -1.82
C GLY A 45 -5.75 4.61 -0.81
N ALA A 46 -6.64 5.09 0.06
CA ALA A 46 -6.25 6.02 1.13
C ALA A 46 -5.26 5.36 2.12
N LYS A 47 -5.48 4.10 2.49
CA LYS A 47 -4.54 3.36 3.34
C LYS A 47 -3.19 3.13 2.66
N SER A 48 -3.20 2.87 1.35
CA SER A 48 -1.96 2.77 0.58
C SER A 48 -1.21 4.10 0.57
N LEU A 49 -1.91 5.22 0.37
CA LEU A 49 -1.30 6.55 0.42
C LEU A 49 -0.70 6.83 1.81
N LYS A 50 -1.40 6.42 2.87
CA LYS A 50 -0.86 6.51 4.24
C LYS A 50 0.46 5.75 4.34
N GLY A 51 0.49 4.52 3.83
CA GLY A 51 1.72 3.72 3.77
C GLY A 51 2.83 4.44 3.01
N ASP A 52 2.51 5.03 1.86
CA ASP A 52 3.47 5.76 1.04
C ASP A 52 4.08 6.95 1.81
N CYS A 53 3.26 7.70 2.56
CA CYS A 53 3.73 8.79 3.42
C CYS A 53 4.68 8.25 4.49
N LEU A 54 4.31 7.16 5.14
CA LEU A 54 5.08 6.56 6.23
C LEU A 54 6.43 6.01 5.75
N VAL A 55 6.47 5.42 4.55
CA VAL A 55 7.73 4.98 3.93
C VAL A 55 8.68 6.16 3.74
N ASN A 56 8.17 7.27 3.19
CA ASN A 56 8.98 8.46 2.95
C ASN A 56 9.44 9.15 4.24
N LEU A 57 8.72 8.90 5.35
CA LEU A 57 9.09 9.40 6.68
C LEU A 57 9.96 8.39 7.46
N ASP A 58 10.36 7.30 6.81
CA ASP A 58 11.15 6.21 7.42
C ASP A 58 10.45 5.55 8.63
N ARG A 59 9.13 5.54 8.61
CA ARG A 59 8.28 4.90 9.64
C ARG A 59 7.78 3.57 9.11
N LEU A 60 8.71 2.62 8.93
CA LEU A 60 8.45 1.40 8.17
C LEU A 60 7.48 0.43 8.86
N ASP A 61 7.53 0.31 10.19
CA ASP A 61 6.62 -0.58 10.92
C ASP A 61 5.16 -0.13 10.77
N GLU A 62 4.94 1.17 10.81
CA GLU A 62 3.60 1.74 10.61
C GLU A 62 3.17 1.61 9.15
N ALA A 63 4.10 1.74 8.20
CA ALA A 63 3.81 1.55 6.78
C ALA A 63 3.34 0.12 6.50
N VAL A 64 3.94 -0.89 7.14
CA VAL A 64 3.48 -2.29 7.03
C VAL A 64 2.01 -2.39 7.43
N LYS A 65 1.62 -1.80 8.55
CA LYS A 65 0.23 -1.83 9.02
C LYS A 65 -0.71 -1.16 8.03
N ALA A 66 -0.32 -0.02 7.48
CA ALA A 66 -1.12 0.72 6.50
C ALA A 66 -1.33 -0.08 5.22
N TYR A 67 -0.27 -0.70 4.68
CA TYR A 67 -0.39 -1.52 3.48
C TYR A 67 -1.18 -2.81 3.72
N LYS A 68 -1.04 -3.44 4.88
CA LYS A 68 -1.89 -4.59 5.26
C LYS A 68 -3.37 -4.20 5.29
N ASP A 69 -3.67 -3.02 5.81
CA ASP A 69 -5.03 -2.51 5.83
C ASP A 69 -5.55 -2.26 4.41
N ALA A 70 -4.70 -1.71 3.53
CA ALA A 70 -5.05 -1.54 2.12
C ALA A 70 -5.35 -2.90 1.45
N VAL A 71 -4.52 -3.91 1.68
CA VAL A 71 -4.73 -5.26 1.16
C VAL A 71 -6.08 -5.81 1.62
N SER A 72 -6.35 -5.72 2.92
CA SER A 72 -7.61 -6.21 3.49
C SER A 72 -8.82 -5.51 2.90
N ARG A 73 -8.78 -4.18 2.81
CA ARG A 73 -9.91 -3.37 2.29
C ARG A 73 -10.15 -3.56 0.80
N SER A 74 -9.14 -3.95 0.04
CA SER A 74 -9.30 -4.18 -1.41
C SER A 74 -10.03 -5.47 -1.75
N ASP A 75 -10.23 -6.36 -0.77
CA ASP A 75 -11.10 -7.55 -0.84
C ASP A 75 -10.82 -8.42 -2.08
N ASN A 76 -9.58 -8.85 -2.22
CA ASN A 76 -9.13 -9.71 -3.33
C ASN A 76 -9.39 -9.12 -4.72
N ASN A 77 -9.38 -7.80 -4.83
CA ASN A 77 -9.51 -7.15 -6.13
C ASN A 77 -8.28 -7.45 -6.99
N PRO A 78 -8.45 -8.09 -8.17
CA PRO A 78 -7.29 -8.55 -8.95
C PRO A 78 -6.42 -7.42 -9.52
N ALA A 79 -6.95 -6.19 -9.59
CA ALA A 79 -6.17 -5.03 -10.02
C ALA A 79 -5.41 -4.37 -8.87
N TYR A 80 -6.04 -4.27 -7.69
CA TYR A 80 -5.50 -3.48 -6.59
C TYR A 80 -4.83 -4.30 -5.50
N THR A 81 -5.37 -5.47 -5.14
CA THR A 81 -4.79 -6.26 -4.05
C THR A 81 -3.32 -6.63 -4.33
N PRO A 82 -2.97 -7.17 -5.51
CA PRO A 82 -1.56 -7.48 -5.78
C PRO A 82 -0.67 -6.23 -5.86
N PHE A 83 -1.22 -5.09 -6.29
CA PHE A 83 -0.50 -3.82 -6.28
C PHE A 83 -0.11 -3.41 -4.85
N PHE A 84 -1.05 -3.53 -3.90
CA PHE A 84 -0.77 -3.24 -2.49
C PHE A 84 0.19 -4.27 -1.88
N LEU A 85 0.06 -5.54 -2.27
CA LEU A 85 0.99 -6.58 -1.83
C LEU A 85 2.43 -6.31 -2.31
N MET A 86 2.60 -5.80 -3.52
CA MET A 86 3.93 -5.40 -4.01
C MET A 86 4.54 -4.31 -3.13
N LYS A 87 3.76 -3.32 -2.74
CA LYS A 87 4.22 -2.26 -1.83
C LYS A 87 4.60 -2.82 -0.47
N LEU A 88 3.79 -3.73 0.06
CA LEU A 88 4.05 -4.39 1.34
C LEU A 88 5.37 -5.18 1.29
N ALA A 89 5.57 -5.96 0.22
CA ALA A 89 6.80 -6.73 0.05
C ALA A 89 8.05 -5.81 0.05
N ARG A 90 7.96 -4.67 -0.63
CA ARG A 90 9.07 -3.71 -0.68
C ARG A 90 9.41 -3.12 0.68
N VAL A 91 8.40 -2.89 1.53
CA VAL A 91 8.65 -2.41 2.89
C VAL A 91 9.31 -3.50 3.73
N TYR A 92 8.85 -4.74 3.61
CA TYR A 92 9.50 -5.86 4.28
C TYR A 92 10.98 -5.98 3.87
N ALA A 93 11.28 -5.79 2.58
CA ALA A 93 12.66 -5.79 2.10
C ALA A 93 13.47 -4.68 2.76
N ALA A 94 12.91 -3.47 2.85
CA ALA A 94 13.57 -2.32 3.48
C ALA A 94 13.83 -2.55 4.98
N GLN A 95 12.97 -3.31 5.65
CA GLN A 95 13.15 -3.69 7.06
C GLN A 95 14.17 -4.82 7.24
N GLY A 96 14.63 -5.45 6.15
CA GLY A 96 15.44 -6.67 6.23
C GLY A 96 14.62 -7.91 6.60
N ASN A 97 13.30 -7.83 6.55
CA ASN A 97 12.39 -8.93 6.86
C ASN A 97 12.13 -9.74 5.58
N HIS A 98 13.15 -10.47 5.15
CA HIS A 98 13.12 -11.16 3.86
C HIS A 98 12.20 -12.38 3.85
N LYS A 99 11.92 -12.96 5.00
CA LYS A 99 10.96 -14.06 5.10
C LYS A 99 9.55 -13.58 4.75
N ASP A 100 9.10 -12.50 5.38
CA ASP A 100 7.78 -11.94 5.09
C ASP A 100 7.72 -11.34 3.69
N GLU A 101 8.82 -10.79 3.21
CA GLU A 101 8.95 -10.34 1.82
C GLU A 101 8.68 -11.51 0.86
N ALA A 102 9.36 -12.63 1.06
CA ALA A 102 9.20 -13.83 0.22
C ALA A 102 7.77 -14.37 0.28
N ASP A 103 7.19 -14.47 1.48
CA ASP A 103 5.82 -14.94 1.66
C ASP A 103 4.82 -14.06 0.92
N THR A 104 5.07 -12.75 0.88
CA THR A 104 4.20 -11.79 0.18
C THR A 104 4.28 -11.98 -1.34
N TYR A 105 5.49 -12.15 -1.90
CA TYR A 105 5.64 -12.45 -3.32
C TYR A 105 5.00 -13.80 -3.68
N GLN A 106 5.13 -14.79 -2.80
CA GLN A 106 4.49 -16.10 -3.03
C GLN A 106 2.96 -15.95 -3.11
N THR A 107 2.37 -15.13 -2.26
CA THR A 107 0.93 -14.85 -2.31
C THR A 107 0.53 -14.26 -3.66
N ILE A 108 1.30 -13.31 -4.17
CA ILE A 108 1.02 -12.72 -5.49
C ILE A 108 1.06 -13.80 -6.58
N LEU A 109 2.08 -14.65 -6.59
CA LEU A 109 2.21 -15.71 -7.59
C LEU A 109 1.08 -16.73 -7.51
N THR A 110 0.65 -17.07 -6.30
CA THR A 110 -0.40 -18.09 -6.08
C THR A 110 -1.80 -17.53 -6.38
N ASP A 111 -2.11 -16.36 -5.88
CA ASP A 111 -3.48 -15.81 -5.92
C ASP A 111 -3.72 -14.88 -7.12
N TYR A 112 -2.65 -14.28 -7.67
CA TYR A 112 -2.72 -13.32 -8.77
C TYR A 112 -1.66 -13.63 -9.81
N PRO A 113 -1.69 -14.84 -10.42
CA PRO A 113 -0.57 -15.32 -11.25
C PRO A 113 -0.29 -14.49 -12.51
N LEU A 114 -1.29 -13.75 -13.00
CA LEU A 114 -1.12 -12.93 -14.21
C LEU A 114 -0.65 -11.50 -13.92
N TYR A 115 -0.59 -11.11 -12.65
CA TYR A 115 -0.29 -9.74 -12.28
C TYR A 115 1.12 -9.31 -12.76
N GLY A 116 2.13 -10.12 -12.51
CA GLY A 116 3.50 -9.81 -12.90
C GLY A 116 3.64 -9.61 -14.41
N GLN A 117 3.07 -10.53 -15.19
CA GLN A 117 3.10 -10.44 -16.65
C GLN A 117 2.38 -9.18 -17.15
N ALA A 118 1.21 -8.88 -16.59
CA ALA A 118 0.41 -7.72 -16.98
C ALA A 118 1.14 -6.39 -16.70
N HIS A 119 2.03 -6.36 -15.71
CA HIS A 119 2.72 -5.14 -15.28
C HIS A 119 4.23 -5.18 -15.56
N ASN A 120 4.67 -6.16 -16.33
CA ASN A 120 6.08 -6.34 -16.70
C ASN A 120 6.99 -6.44 -15.47
N ILE A 121 6.56 -7.21 -14.48
CA ILE A 121 7.29 -7.46 -13.24
C ILE A 121 7.56 -8.96 -13.13
N ASP A 122 8.83 -9.34 -12.95
CA ASP A 122 9.21 -10.73 -12.71
C ASP A 122 9.12 -11.03 -11.20
N VAL A 123 7.93 -11.38 -10.74
CA VAL A 123 7.66 -11.65 -9.33
C VAL A 123 8.42 -12.89 -8.85
N GLU A 124 8.57 -13.90 -9.70
CA GLU A 124 9.32 -15.13 -9.35
C GLU A 124 10.79 -14.80 -9.06
N LYS A 125 11.40 -13.95 -9.85
CA LYS A 125 12.78 -13.49 -9.62
C LYS A 125 12.90 -12.76 -8.27
N LEU A 126 11.95 -11.89 -7.97
CA LEU A 126 11.90 -11.17 -6.69
C LEU A 126 11.76 -12.15 -5.52
N LEU A 127 10.88 -13.14 -5.66
CA LEU A 127 10.68 -14.19 -4.66
C LEU A 127 11.98 -14.96 -4.40
N ASN A 128 12.65 -15.41 -5.46
CA ASN A 128 13.88 -16.19 -5.33
C ASN A 128 14.99 -15.38 -4.66
N ARG A 129 15.10 -14.11 -4.99
CA ARG A 129 16.07 -13.21 -4.36
C ARG A 129 15.78 -13.03 -2.86
N ALA A 130 14.52 -12.82 -2.52
CA ALA A 130 14.11 -12.67 -1.13
C ALA A 130 14.41 -13.94 -0.32
N ARG A 131 14.15 -15.12 -0.89
CA ARG A 131 14.46 -16.41 -0.26
C ARG A 131 15.94 -16.59 0.02
N LEU A 132 16.79 -16.16 -0.91
CA LEU A 132 18.23 -16.22 -0.71
C LEU A 132 18.68 -15.32 0.44
N GLN A 133 18.10 -14.15 0.56
CA GLN A 133 18.42 -13.20 1.63
C GLN A 133 17.87 -13.62 2.99
N ALA A 134 16.83 -14.46 3.01
CA ALA A 134 16.20 -14.95 4.23
C ALA A 134 16.97 -16.09 4.91
N LYS A 135 17.97 -16.67 4.25
CA LYS A 135 18.78 -17.78 4.79
C LYS A 135 19.80 -17.31 5.83
#